data_ab1dc6e36971dbec1e98f4c64ff1dcdb
#
_entry.id   ab1dc6e36971dbec1e98f4c64ff1dcdb
#
_cell.length_a   1.000
_cell.length_b   1.000
_cell.length_c   1.000
_cell.angle_alpha   90.00
_cell.angle_beta   90.00
_cell.angle_gamma   90.00
#
_symmetry.space_group_name_H-M   'P 1'
#
loop_
_entity.id
_entity.type
_entity.pdbx_description
1 polymer ?
#
loop_
_entity_poly.entity_id
_entity_poly.type
_entity_poly.pdbx_seq_one_letter_code
_entity_poly.pdbx_strand_id
1 'polypeptide(L)'
;MKDRCVVVAGGDCDLSLLSEISTSDFVIAADSGLNHLMSANVKPDLIVGDFDSYSGRLPEGIETVVLPTKKDDTDLLFSLRCGVERGFKKYLIFGGYGSRPDQNLAMLQSLVWLCDNCEAESVKAQCNGFEINAVKNSKITLSVGRERYFSVFSISGEAKGVEIIGADYPLENSVITPSFPIGVSNEADGEVTLSVKDGTLIIMTVDKNI
;
A
#
# COMPACT_ATOMS: atom_id res chain seq x y z
N MET A 1 22.44 5.55 0.12
CA MET A 1 21.26 6.21 -0.47
C MET A 1 20.06 5.44 0.06
N LYS A 2 18.96 6.10 0.42
CA LYS A 2 17.73 5.42 0.86
C LYS A 2 17.14 4.66 -0.35
N ASP A 3 16.66 3.42 -0.15
CA ASP A 3 16.26 2.51 -1.24
C ASP A 3 14.74 2.42 -1.43
N ARG A 4 13.99 2.56 -0.32
CA ARG A 4 12.53 2.41 -0.29
C ARG A 4 11.91 3.60 0.45
N CYS A 5 10.74 4.07 -0.04
CA CYS A 5 9.90 5.01 0.68
C CYS A 5 8.90 4.22 1.54
N VAL A 6 8.91 4.47 2.82
CA VAL A 6 7.95 3.92 3.79
C VAL A 6 7.02 5.03 4.24
N VAL A 7 5.71 4.85 4.09
CA VAL A 7 4.72 5.80 4.59
C VAL A 7 3.91 5.14 5.70
N VAL A 8 3.89 5.79 6.87
CA VAL A 8 3.06 5.34 8.00
C VAL A 8 1.93 6.34 8.19
N ALA A 9 0.70 5.90 7.93
CA ALA A 9 -0.52 6.69 8.05
C ALA A 9 -1.27 6.37 9.36
N GLY A 10 -2.34 7.12 9.64
CA GLY A 10 -3.02 7.10 10.93
C GLY A 10 -4.13 6.07 11.09
N GLY A 11 -4.31 5.13 10.16
CA GLY A 11 -5.24 4.01 10.30
C GLY A 11 -4.77 2.94 11.27
N ASP A 12 -5.40 1.77 11.23
CA ASP A 12 -5.05 0.67 12.14
C ASP A 12 -3.67 0.11 11.81
N CYS A 13 -2.79 0.01 12.82
CA CYS A 13 -1.42 -0.45 12.64
C CYS A 13 -0.96 -1.33 13.81
N ASP A 14 -0.68 -2.59 13.53
CA ASP A 14 0.06 -3.42 14.47
C ASP A 14 1.52 -2.93 14.51
N LEU A 15 1.94 -2.42 15.67
CA LEU A 15 3.28 -1.86 15.83
C LEU A 15 4.40 -2.89 15.58
N SER A 16 4.12 -4.18 15.71
CA SER A 16 5.10 -5.24 15.42
C SER A 16 5.53 -5.26 13.96
N LEU A 17 4.61 -4.88 13.04
CA LEU A 17 4.88 -4.78 11.60
C LEU A 17 5.92 -3.70 11.27
N LEU A 18 6.00 -2.64 12.10
CA LEU A 18 6.98 -1.56 11.90
C LEU A 18 8.43 -2.00 12.10
N SER A 19 8.66 -3.21 12.66
CA SER A 19 9.98 -3.84 12.72
C SER A 19 10.56 -4.15 11.32
N GLU A 20 9.74 -4.15 10.26
CA GLU A 20 10.20 -4.26 8.87
C GLU A 20 10.93 -3.00 8.37
N ILE A 21 10.74 -1.86 9.05
CA ILE A 21 11.40 -0.60 8.69
C ILE A 21 12.88 -0.69 9.03
N SER A 22 13.72 -0.41 8.05
CA SER A 22 15.17 -0.45 8.17
C SER A 22 15.80 0.95 8.12
N THR A 23 17.08 1.04 8.48
CA THR A 23 17.84 2.30 8.37
C THR A 23 18.07 2.76 6.93
N SER A 24 17.89 1.87 5.94
CA SER A 24 17.96 2.18 4.51
C SER A 24 16.63 2.71 3.94
N ASP A 25 15.57 2.76 4.73
CA ASP A 25 14.28 3.30 4.29
C ASP A 25 14.19 4.81 4.52
N PHE A 26 13.51 5.52 3.61
CA PHE A 26 13.05 6.88 3.82
C PHE A 26 11.65 6.85 4.42
N VAL A 27 11.52 7.27 5.66
CA VAL A 27 10.29 7.12 6.45
C VAL A 27 9.51 8.42 6.49
N ILE A 28 8.26 8.39 6.04
CA ILE A 28 7.32 9.52 6.08
C ILE A 28 6.21 9.19 7.09
N ALA A 29 6.01 10.07 8.05
CA ALA A 29 4.83 10.07 8.91
C ALA A 29 3.71 10.88 8.24
N ALA A 30 2.58 10.26 7.93
CA ALA A 30 1.40 10.93 7.41
C ALA A 30 0.40 11.16 8.56
N ASP A 31 0.22 12.42 8.95
CA ASP A 31 -0.66 12.88 10.03
C ASP A 31 -0.45 12.07 11.33
N SER A 32 -1.51 11.48 11.89
CA SER A 32 -1.48 10.68 13.13
C SER A 32 -0.64 9.39 13.04
N GLY A 33 -0.17 8.98 11.86
CA GLY A 33 0.84 7.94 11.69
C GLY A 33 2.15 8.22 12.45
N LEU A 34 2.41 9.48 12.78
CA LEU A 34 3.50 9.86 13.68
C LEU A 34 3.39 9.18 15.04
N ASN A 35 2.17 8.98 15.57
CA ASN A 35 1.96 8.29 16.84
C ASN A 35 2.44 6.83 16.80
N HIS A 36 2.18 6.13 15.69
CA HIS A 36 2.66 4.75 15.50
C HIS A 36 4.17 4.68 15.49
N LEU A 37 4.82 5.56 14.72
CA LEU A 37 6.29 5.63 14.65
C LEU A 37 6.91 5.96 16.00
N MET A 38 6.38 6.95 16.72
CA MET A 38 6.87 7.29 18.06
C MET A 38 6.72 6.13 19.05
N SER A 39 5.58 5.42 19.00
CA SER A 39 5.34 4.25 19.85
C SER A 39 6.28 3.09 19.54
N ALA A 40 6.67 2.94 18.29
CA ALA A 40 7.65 1.94 17.85
C ALA A 40 9.12 2.39 17.98
N ASN A 41 9.38 3.60 18.48
CA ASN A 41 10.71 4.23 18.51
C ASN A 41 11.38 4.35 17.14
N VAL A 42 10.60 4.54 16.09
CA VAL A 42 11.09 4.79 14.73
C VAL A 42 11.05 6.28 14.43
N LYS A 43 12.22 6.84 14.08
CA LYS A 43 12.33 8.25 13.73
C LYS A 43 11.98 8.46 12.25
N PRO A 44 10.97 9.29 11.89
CA PRO A 44 10.72 9.64 10.49
C PRO A 44 11.80 10.57 9.93
N ASP A 45 11.97 10.53 8.60
CA ASP A 45 12.78 11.50 7.85
C ASP A 45 11.93 12.72 7.44
N LEU A 46 10.61 12.53 7.27
CA LEU A 46 9.65 13.57 6.90
C LEU A 46 8.34 13.39 7.67
N ILE A 47 7.74 14.49 8.08
CA ILE A 47 6.40 14.54 8.67
C ILE A 47 5.49 15.36 7.77
N VAL A 48 4.31 14.83 7.43
CA VAL A 48 3.33 15.47 6.55
C VAL A 48 1.97 15.42 7.22
N GLY A 49 1.24 16.51 7.29
CA GLY A 49 -0.13 16.54 7.82
C GLY A 49 -0.63 17.95 8.11
N ASP A 50 -1.91 18.06 8.47
CA ASP A 50 -2.48 19.32 8.99
C ASP A 50 -2.45 19.38 10.53
N PHE A 51 -2.16 18.24 11.16
CA PHE A 51 -1.98 18.06 12.60
C PHE A 51 -3.17 18.48 13.47
N ASP A 52 -4.36 18.58 12.88
CA ASP A 52 -5.58 18.92 13.63
C ASP A 52 -5.96 17.83 14.65
N SER A 53 -5.61 16.60 14.35
CA SER A 53 -5.83 15.41 15.20
C SER A 53 -4.61 15.05 16.08
N TYR A 54 -3.47 15.75 15.92
CA TYR A 54 -2.25 15.47 16.66
C TYR A 54 -2.11 16.36 17.88
N SER A 55 -2.20 15.81 19.07
CA SER A 55 -2.13 16.55 20.34
C SER A 55 -0.72 16.66 20.94
N GLY A 56 0.28 16.00 20.32
CA GLY A 56 1.67 16.00 20.77
C GLY A 56 2.49 17.19 20.26
N ARG A 57 3.69 17.35 20.81
CA ARG A 57 4.69 18.28 20.23
C ARG A 57 5.40 17.57 19.09
N LEU A 58 5.44 18.21 17.91
CA LEU A 58 6.20 17.69 16.77
C LEU A 58 7.69 17.55 17.12
N PRO A 59 8.34 16.44 16.73
CA PRO A 59 9.77 16.25 17.00
C PRO A 59 10.62 17.34 16.35
N GLU A 60 11.57 17.89 17.09
CA GLU A 60 12.49 18.89 16.57
C GLU A 60 13.52 18.29 15.60
N GLY A 61 13.92 19.09 14.60
CA GLY A 61 14.99 18.70 13.66
C GLY A 61 14.57 17.64 12.63
N ILE A 62 13.26 17.49 12.38
CA ILE A 62 12.72 16.67 11.30
C ILE A 62 12.05 17.60 10.28
N GLU A 63 12.29 17.35 9.00
CA GLU A 63 11.58 18.04 7.92
C GLU A 63 10.07 17.85 8.10
N THR A 64 9.32 18.96 8.10
CA THR A 64 7.88 18.92 8.34
C THR A 64 7.16 19.76 7.29
N VAL A 65 6.19 19.15 6.62
CA VAL A 65 5.29 19.79 5.66
C VAL A 65 3.92 19.92 6.30
N VAL A 66 3.55 21.17 6.62
CA VAL A 66 2.22 21.48 7.18
C VAL A 66 1.26 21.71 6.03
N LEU A 67 0.22 20.91 5.95
CA LEU A 67 -0.81 20.99 4.91
C LEU A 67 -2.00 21.84 5.41
N PRO A 68 -2.69 22.55 4.51
CA PRO A 68 -3.96 23.18 4.87
C PRO A 68 -5.02 22.11 5.18
N THR A 69 -5.89 22.36 6.15
CA THR A 69 -7.01 21.46 6.50
C THR A 69 -7.99 21.27 5.33
N LYS A 70 -8.19 22.33 4.52
CA LYS A 70 -8.95 22.26 3.27
C LYS A 70 -8.01 22.03 2.10
N LYS A 71 -7.95 20.79 1.64
CA LYS A 71 -7.10 20.32 0.53
C LYS A 71 -7.84 19.24 -0.26
N ASP A 72 -7.44 19.03 -1.50
CA ASP A 72 -8.03 18.04 -2.40
C ASP A 72 -7.40 16.63 -2.21
N ASP A 73 -6.19 16.55 -1.64
CA ASP A 73 -5.46 15.31 -1.41
C ASP A 73 -5.65 14.80 0.03
N THR A 74 -5.62 13.48 0.20
CA THR A 74 -5.41 12.88 1.53
C THR A 74 -3.94 13.03 1.95
N ASP A 75 -3.66 13.02 3.27
CA ASP A 75 -2.28 13.08 3.79
C ASP A 75 -1.44 11.90 3.29
N LEU A 76 -2.06 10.73 3.14
CA LEU A 76 -1.42 9.56 2.55
C LEU A 76 -1.00 9.82 1.10
N LEU A 77 -1.92 10.28 0.24
CA LEU A 77 -1.61 10.55 -1.16
C LEU A 77 -0.52 11.61 -1.30
N PHE A 78 -0.61 12.69 -0.52
CA PHE A 78 0.43 13.72 -0.51
C PHE A 78 1.80 13.16 -0.10
N SER A 79 1.84 12.30 0.92
CA SER A 79 3.07 11.64 1.37
C SER A 79 3.67 10.75 0.27
N LEU A 80 2.84 10.01 -0.48
CA LEU A 80 3.28 9.23 -1.63
C LEU A 80 3.85 10.12 -2.74
N ARG A 81 3.23 11.27 -3.02
CA ARG A 81 3.77 12.28 -3.95
C ARG A 81 5.14 12.77 -3.54
N CYS A 82 5.35 13.06 -2.26
CA CYS A 82 6.68 13.43 -1.74
C CYS A 82 7.73 12.35 -2.01
N GLY A 83 7.34 11.07 -1.96
CA GLY A 83 8.20 9.95 -2.33
C GLY A 83 8.52 9.93 -3.83
N VAL A 84 7.51 10.13 -4.69
CA VAL A 84 7.68 10.18 -6.16
C VAL A 84 8.59 11.34 -6.57
N GLU A 85 8.40 12.53 -6.00
CA GLU A 85 9.25 13.71 -6.26
C GLU A 85 10.71 13.50 -5.86
N ARG A 86 10.97 12.64 -4.86
CA ARG A 86 12.31 12.23 -4.41
C ARG A 86 12.90 11.08 -5.23
N GLY A 87 12.15 10.56 -6.22
CA GLY A 87 12.61 9.53 -7.15
C GLY A 87 12.56 8.09 -6.62
N PHE A 88 11.82 7.83 -5.53
CA PHE A 88 11.62 6.47 -5.05
C PHE A 88 10.77 5.65 -6.02
N LYS A 89 11.11 4.36 -6.13
CA LYS A 89 10.39 3.37 -6.96
C LYS A 89 9.84 2.20 -6.15
N LYS A 90 10.21 2.08 -4.88
CA LYS A 90 9.74 1.05 -3.96
C LYS A 90 9.00 1.69 -2.80
N TYR A 91 7.80 1.22 -2.54
CA TYR A 91 6.91 1.79 -1.54
C TYR A 91 6.38 0.72 -0.59
N LEU A 92 6.39 1.02 0.70
CA LEU A 92 5.76 0.23 1.75
C LEU A 92 4.89 1.15 2.59
N ILE A 93 3.62 0.80 2.75
CA ILE A 93 2.63 1.59 3.46
C ILE A 93 2.16 0.83 4.70
N PHE A 94 2.13 1.48 5.85
CA PHE A 94 1.52 1.01 7.09
C PHE A 94 0.41 1.96 7.53
N GLY A 95 -0.60 1.45 8.27
CA GLY A 95 -1.68 2.28 8.80
C GLY A 95 -2.51 2.99 7.73
N GLY A 96 -2.48 2.51 6.48
CA GLY A 96 -3.29 3.06 5.40
C GLY A 96 -4.73 2.55 5.40
N TYR A 97 -5.01 1.49 6.15
CA TYR A 97 -6.32 0.85 6.24
C TYR A 97 -6.82 0.89 7.69
N GLY A 98 -8.13 0.97 7.88
CA GLY A 98 -8.70 1.04 9.23
C GLY A 98 -10.22 1.01 9.23
N SER A 99 -10.84 1.50 10.30
CA SER A 99 -12.28 1.47 10.54
C SER A 99 -13.10 2.38 9.61
N ARG A 100 -12.48 3.28 8.83
CA ARG A 100 -13.15 4.22 7.93
C ARG A 100 -13.21 3.70 6.50
N PRO A 101 -14.38 3.22 6.00
CA PRO A 101 -14.50 2.63 4.66
C PRO A 101 -14.15 3.59 3.51
N ASP A 102 -14.45 4.88 3.68
CA ASP A 102 -14.11 5.93 2.71
C ASP A 102 -12.59 6.12 2.57
N GLN A 103 -11.86 6.11 3.68
CA GLN A 103 -10.39 6.18 3.69
C GLN A 103 -9.76 4.91 3.13
N ASN A 104 -10.37 3.75 3.37
CA ASN A 104 -9.90 2.48 2.81
C ASN A 104 -9.98 2.49 1.28
N LEU A 105 -11.08 3.02 0.72
CA LEU A 105 -11.21 3.18 -0.74
C LEU A 105 -10.20 4.20 -1.28
N ALA A 106 -10.04 5.36 -0.61
CA ALA A 106 -9.08 6.38 -1.01
C ALA A 106 -7.63 5.85 -0.97
N MET A 107 -7.31 5.00 -0.01
CA MET A 107 -6.00 4.31 0.06
C MET A 107 -5.77 3.42 -1.16
N LEU A 108 -6.75 2.57 -1.55
CA LEU A 108 -6.62 1.74 -2.75
C LEU A 108 -6.45 2.57 -4.01
N GLN A 109 -7.19 3.70 -4.13
CA GLN A 109 -7.01 4.64 -5.24
C GLN A 109 -5.61 5.27 -5.23
N SER A 110 -5.04 5.55 -4.05
CA SER A 110 -3.68 6.09 -3.90
C SER A 110 -2.61 5.10 -4.37
N LEU A 111 -2.80 3.78 -4.14
CA LEU A 111 -1.88 2.76 -4.66
C LEU A 111 -1.93 2.69 -6.20
N VAL A 112 -3.12 2.80 -6.80
CA VAL A 112 -3.28 2.87 -8.26
C VAL A 112 -2.64 4.15 -8.80
N TRP A 113 -2.91 5.29 -8.17
CA TRP A 113 -2.29 6.56 -8.54
C TRP A 113 -0.76 6.45 -8.56
N LEU A 114 -0.18 5.80 -7.56
CA LEU A 114 1.26 5.59 -7.47
C LEU A 114 1.78 4.77 -8.65
N CYS A 115 1.10 3.67 -9.02
CA CYS A 115 1.43 2.87 -10.21
C CYS A 115 1.29 3.66 -11.52
N ASP A 116 0.37 4.63 -11.58
CA ASP A 116 0.12 5.43 -12.78
C ASP A 116 1.11 6.59 -12.96
N ASN A 117 1.65 7.12 -11.85
CA ASN A 117 2.45 8.35 -11.85
C ASN A 117 3.95 8.14 -11.60
N CYS A 118 4.38 6.92 -11.30
CA CYS A 118 5.79 6.59 -11.27
C CYS A 118 6.02 5.18 -11.84
N GLU A 119 7.25 4.92 -12.29
CA GLU A 119 7.68 3.58 -12.69
C GLU A 119 7.99 2.75 -11.43
N ALA A 120 6.94 2.48 -10.63
CA ALA A 120 7.09 1.76 -9.39
C ALA A 120 7.53 0.31 -9.62
N GLU A 121 8.62 -0.07 -8.97
CA GLU A 121 9.14 -1.44 -8.97
C GLU A 121 8.39 -2.31 -7.95
N SER A 122 7.92 -1.71 -6.85
CA SER A 122 7.16 -2.38 -5.79
C SER A 122 6.25 -1.40 -5.08
N VAL A 123 4.97 -1.75 -4.98
CA VAL A 123 3.97 -1.02 -4.19
C VAL A 123 3.26 -2.01 -3.28
N LYS A 124 3.52 -1.91 -1.97
CA LYS A 124 2.96 -2.80 -0.96
C LYS A 124 2.36 -2.00 0.18
N ALA A 125 1.18 -2.42 0.66
CA ALA A 125 0.65 -1.99 1.95
C ALA A 125 0.53 -3.19 2.88
N GLN A 126 1.04 -3.05 4.10
CA GLN A 126 0.98 -4.04 5.14
C GLN A 126 -0.09 -3.63 6.15
N CYS A 127 -1.04 -4.51 6.39
CA CYS A 127 -2.17 -4.30 7.28
C CYS A 127 -2.26 -5.43 8.32
N ASN A 128 -3.13 -5.26 9.31
CA ASN A 128 -3.33 -6.27 10.34
C ASN A 128 -4.03 -7.51 9.74
N GLY A 129 -3.31 -8.63 9.59
CA GLY A 129 -3.82 -9.89 9.04
C GLY A 129 -3.97 -9.94 7.52
N PHE A 130 -3.57 -8.92 6.78
CA PHE A 130 -3.57 -8.92 5.31
C PHE A 130 -2.53 -7.98 4.73
N GLU A 131 -2.21 -8.18 3.46
CA GLU A 131 -1.35 -7.29 2.69
C GLU A 131 -1.97 -6.97 1.34
N ILE A 132 -1.62 -5.81 0.79
CA ILE A 132 -2.09 -5.35 -0.51
C ILE A 132 -0.87 -5.03 -1.37
N ASN A 133 -0.85 -5.58 -2.58
CA ASN A 133 0.14 -5.25 -3.58
C ASN A 133 -0.54 -4.60 -4.78
N ALA A 134 0.09 -3.60 -5.39
CA ALA A 134 -0.36 -3.02 -6.64
C ALA A 134 0.67 -3.27 -7.74
N VAL A 135 0.21 -3.73 -8.91
CA VAL A 135 1.05 -4.10 -10.05
C VAL A 135 0.46 -3.52 -11.32
N LYS A 136 1.28 -2.83 -12.12
CA LYS A 136 0.87 -2.26 -13.41
C LYS A 136 1.76 -2.79 -14.53
N ASN A 137 1.15 -3.32 -15.61
CA ASN A 137 1.83 -3.76 -16.83
C ASN A 137 3.06 -4.66 -16.54
N SER A 138 2.98 -5.49 -15.52
CA SER A 138 4.09 -6.25 -14.98
C SER A 138 3.62 -7.54 -14.33
N LYS A 139 4.52 -8.19 -13.58
CA LYS A 139 4.23 -9.40 -12.82
C LYS A 139 4.77 -9.32 -11.40
N ILE A 140 4.13 -10.07 -10.51
CA ILE A 140 4.57 -10.31 -9.14
C ILE A 140 4.48 -11.81 -8.84
N THR A 141 5.40 -12.31 -8.02
CA THR A 141 5.30 -13.65 -7.44
C THR A 141 5.13 -13.51 -5.93
N LEU A 142 4.11 -14.18 -5.39
CA LEU A 142 3.78 -14.18 -3.98
C LEU A 142 3.86 -15.62 -3.45
N SER A 143 4.28 -15.78 -2.21
CA SER A 143 4.13 -17.05 -1.49
C SER A 143 2.80 -17.02 -0.73
N VAL A 144 1.89 -17.93 -1.06
CA VAL A 144 0.57 -18.04 -0.45
C VAL A 144 0.42 -19.42 0.17
N GLY A 145 0.18 -19.48 1.48
CA GLY A 145 -0.11 -20.73 2.19
C GLY A 145 -1.61 -21.01 2.25
N ARG A 146 -1.99 -22.23 2.59
CA ARG A 146 -3.40 -22.67 2.69
C ARG A 146 -4.19 -21.93 3.78
N GLU A 147 -3.51 -21.26 4.71
CA GLU A 147 -4.11 -20.42 5.76
C GLU A 147 -4.56 -19.04 5.26
N ARG A 148 -4.27 -18.71 4.00
CA ARG A 148 -4.61 -17.42 3.39
C ARG A 148 -5.46 -17.56 2.13
N TYR A 149 -6.31 -16.55 1.90
CA TYR A 149 -6.88 -16.30 0.59
C TYR A 149 -6.07 -15.21 -0.12
N PHE A 150 -6.08 -15.23 -1.45
CA PHE A 150 -5.73 -14.03 -2.20
C PHE A 150 -6.85 -13.64 -3.17
N SER A 151 -6.98 -12.35 -3.40
CA SER A 151 -8.00 -11.78 -4.27
C SER A 151 -7.37 -10.76 -5.21
N VAL A 152 -7.88 -10.70 -6.44
CA VAL A 152 -7.34 -9.84 -7.49
C VAL A 152 -8.46 -8.94 -8.03
N PHE A 153 -8.18 -7.63 -8.05
CA PHE A 153 -9.14 -6.62 -8.49
C PHE A 153 -8.50 -5.68 -9.51
N SER A 154 -9.33 -5.14 -10.39
CA SER A 154 -9.03 -3.91 -11.12
C SER A 154 -10.03 -2.84 -10.67
N ILE A 155 -9.56 -1.68 -10.20
CA ILE A 155 -10.42 -0.62 -9.65
C ILE A 155 -10.40 0.67 -10.47
N SER A 156 -9.43 0.85 -11.38
CA SER A 156 -9.27 2.05 -12.19
C SER A 156 -9.72 1.89 -13.64
N GLY A 157 -9.97 0.66 -14.09
CA GLY A 157 -10.32 0.35 -15.46
C GLY A 157 -10.19 -1.13 -15.76
N GLU A 158 -10.24 -1.53 -17.01
CA GLU A 158 -10.00 -2.92 -17.41
C GLU A 158 -8.51 -3.29 -17.25
N ALA A 159 -8.24 -4.44 -16.66
CA ALA A 159 -6.93 -5.08 -16.66
C ALA A 159 -6.95 -6.24 -17.65
N LYS A 160 -6.13 -6.17 -18.71
CA LYS A 160 -6.12 -7.11 -19.84
C LYS A 160 -4.89 -7.99 -19.84
N GLY A 161 -5.06 -9.20 -20.38
CA GLY A 161 -3.99 -10.18 -20.43
C GLY A 161 -3.55 -10.61 -19.04
N VAL A 162 -4.51 -10.76 -18.13
CA VAL A 162 -4.26 -11.21 -16.77
C VAL A 162 -4.01 -12.72 -16.76
N GLU A 163 -2.92 -13.11 -16.12
CA GLU A 163 -2.57 -14.50 -15.88
C GLU A 163 -2.39 -14.74 -14.38
N ILE A 164 -2.91 -15.86 -13.89
CA ILE A 164 -2.71 -16.38 -12.53
C ILE A 164 -2.21 -17.81 -12.67
N ILE A 165 -0.97 -18.08 -12.23
CA ILE A 165 -0.30 -19.36 -12.32
C ILE A 165 0.04 -19.83 -10.91
N GLY A 166 -0.16 -21.12 -10.63
CA GLY A 166 0.15 -21.73 -9.34
C GLY A 166 -0.98 -21.62 -8.30
N ALA A 167 -2.20 -21.27 -8.73
CA ALA A 167 -3.37 -21.14 -7.88
C ALA A 167 -4.41 -22.22 -8.18
N ASP A 168 -5.35 -22.45 -7.24
CA ASP A 168 -6.43 -23.40 -7.41
C ASP A 168 -7.42 -22.97 -8.50
N TYR A 169 -7.59 -21.65 -8.71
CA TYR A 169 -8.37 -21.05 -9.79
C TYR A 169 -7.47 -20.21 -10.71
N PRO A 170 -6.78 -20.84 -11.67
CA PRO A 170 -5.88 -20.14 -12.59
C PRO A 170 -6.65 -19.28 -13.58
N LEU A 171 -6.01 -18.23 -14.07
CA LEU A 171 -6.51 -17.40 -15.17
C LEU A 171 -5.48 -17.38 -16.31
N GLU A 172 -5.98 -17.46 -17.55
CA GLU A 172 -5.16 -17.38 -18.77
C GLU A 172 -5.69 -16.26 -19.65
N ASN A 173 -4.83 -15.28 -19.98
CA ASN A 173 -5.11 -14.16 -20.86
C ASN A 173 -6.50 -13.50 -20.64
N SER A 174 -6.89 -13.39 -19.39
CA SER A 174 -8.22 -12.94 -18.97
C SER A 174 -8.32 -11.42 -18.89
N VAL A 175 -9.56 -10.90 -18.82
CA VAL A 175 -9.85 -9.49 -18.55
C VAL A 175 -10.55 -9.40 -17.20
N ILE A 176 -9.98 -8.58 -16.30
CA ILE A 176 -10.63 -8.23 -15.03
C ILE A 176 -11.14 -6.79 -15.14
N THR A 177 -12.42 -6.60 -14.79
CA THR A 177 -13.08 -5.29 -14.84
C THR A 177 -13.48 -4.82 -13.46
N PRO A 178 -13.63 -3.51 -13.21
CA PRO A 178 -14.07 -2.98 -11.91
C PRO A 178 -15.46 -3.43 -11.47
N SER A 179 -16.30 -3.86 -12.41
CA SER A 179 -17.70 -4.22 -12.17
C SER A 179 -17.93 -5.73 -11.97
N PHE A 180 -16.89 -6.57 -12.14
CA PHE A 180 -17.06 -8.01 -12.06
C PHE A 180 -15.93 -8.66 -11.21
N PRO A 181 -16.24 -9.10 -9.97
CA PRO A 181 -15.25 -9.59 -9.01
C PRO A 181 -14.87 -11.07 -9.25
N ILE A 182 -14.35 -11.41 -10.42
CA ILE A 182 -13.99 -12.79 -10.80
C ILE A 182 -12.79 -13.35 -10.01
N GLY A 183 -11.92 -12.48 -9.47
CA GLY A 183 -10.68 -12.87 -8.84
C GLY A 183 -10.71 -12.98 -7.31
N VAL A 184 -11.90 -13.17 -6.70
CA VAL A 184 -12.03 -13.14 -5.23
C VAL A 184 -11.84 -14.52 -4.61
N SER A 185 -11.15 -14.57 -3.45
CA SER A 185 -10.97 -15.75 -2.59
C SER A 185 -10.33 -16.95 -3.31
N ASN A 186 -9.31 -16.71 -4.09
CA ASN A 186 -8.47 -17.74 -4.66
C ASN A 186 -7.55 -18.34 -3.58
N GLU A 187 -7.10 -19.57 -3.78
CA GLU A 187 -6.24 -20.31 -2.87
C GLU A 187 -5.00 -20.85 -3.58
N ALA A 188 -3.95 -21.11 -2.81
CA ALA A 188 -2.75 -21.76 -3.28
C ALA A 188 -2.00 -22.45 -2.12
N ASP A 189 -0.99 -23.24 -2.47
CA ASP A 189 -0.05 -23.85 -1.53
C ASP A 189 1.36 -23.69 -2.10
N GLY A 190 1.93 -22.50 -1.98
CA GLY A 190 3.26 -22.18 -2.49
C GLY A 190 3.30 -20.89 -3.30
N GLU A 191 4.10 -20.89 -4.35
CA GLU A 191 4.31 -19.69 -5.18
C GLU A 191 3.18 -19.49 -6.18
N VAL A 192 2.64 -18.27 -6.19
CA VAL A 192 1.66 -17.81 -7.18
C VAL A 192 2.27 -16.68 -7.98
N THR A 193 2.27 -16.79 -9.29
CA THR A 193 2.66 -15.70 -10.18
C THR A 193 1.41 -15.06 -10.78
N LEU A 194 1.29 -13.74 -10.58
CA LEU A 194 0.24 -12.91 -11.15
C LEU A 194 0.86 -11.92 -12.13
N SER A 195 0.28 -11.80 -13.31
CA SER A 195 0.75 -10.83 -14.32
C SER A 195 -0.41 -10.11 -14.99
N VAL A 196 -0.13 -8.92 -15.50
CA VAL A 196 -1.05 -8.10 -16.31
C VAL A 196 -0.28 -7.45 -17.44
N LYS A 197 -0.81 -7.55 -18.67
CA LYS A 197 -0.20 -6.95 -19.87
C LYS A 197 -0.56 -5.48 -20.02
N ASP A 198 -1.81 -5.13 -19.73
CA ASP A 198 -2.31 -3.75 -19.83
C ASP A 198 -3.28 -3.47 -18.69
N GLY A 199 -2.99 -2.47 -17.87
CA GLY A 199 -3.78 -2.05 -16.71
C GLY A 199 -3.10 -2.30 -15.37
N THR A 200 -3.83 -2.05 -14.29
CA THR A 200 -3.36 -2.15 -12.90
C THR A 200 -4.19 -3.17 -12.12
N LEU A 201 -3.50 -4.07 -11.44
CA LEU A 201 -4.10 -5.01 -10.48
C LEU A 201 -3.83 -4.57 -9.05
N ILE A 202 -4.85 -4.67 -8.22
CA ILE A 202 -4.76 -4.69 -6.76
C ILE A 202 -4.88 -6.15 -6.32
N ILE A 203 -3.90 -6.63 -5.58
CA ILE A 203 -3.83 -8.01 -5.09
C ILE A 203 -3.85 -7.96 -3.58
N MET A 204 -4.84 -8.60 -2.97
CA MET A 204 -4.98 -8.69 -1.51
C MET A 204 -4.72 -10.11 -1.07
N THR A 205 -3.82 -10.32 -0.12
CA THR A 205 -3.59 -11.62 0.53
C THR A 205 -4.06 -11.51 1.96
N VAL A 206 -5.04 -12.33 2.36
CA VAL A 206 -5.82 -12.17 3.60
C VAL A 206 -5.77 -13.46 4.41
N ASP A 207 -5.48 -13.37 5.71
CA ASP A 207 -5.53 -14.51 6.61
C ASP A 207 -6.97 -15.01 6.79
N LYS A 208 -7.19 -16.33 6.75
CA LYS A 208 -8.54 -16.92 6.83
C LYS A 208 -9.23 -16.72 8.18
N ASN A 209 -8.47 -16.34 9.20
CA ASN A 209 -8.97 -16.19 10.57
C ASN A 209 -9.08 -14.74 11.01
N ILE A 210 -9.20 -13.79 10.08
CA ILE A 210 -9.33 -12.36 10.36
C ILE A 210 -10.77 -12.01 10.75
#